data_5953a9b7cb53aad3bc5403af6557bde0
#
_entry.id   5953a9b7cb53aad3bc5403af6557bde0
#
_cell.length_a   1.000
_cell.length_b   1.000
_cell.length_c   1.000
_cell.angle_alpha   90.00
_cell.angle_beta   90.00
_cell.angle_gamma   90.00
#
_symmetry.space_group_name_H-M   'P 1'
#
loop_
_entity.id
_entity.type
_entity.pdbx_description
1 polymer ?
#
loop_
_entity_poly.entity_id
_entity_poly.type
_entity_poly.pdbx_seq_one_letter_code
_entity_poly.pdbx_strand_id
1 'polypeptide(L)'
;MAMNKTRLTLKPRNWVRPYLQRTEDRACLVVHRRGGKSFGCLQDLILKCHTYKRKGMKSAPLRYAYFAPTQAQAKKIAWSYLKTFTHQIPGVIKNESELWIRFQNGSEIGLYSGEAVERCRGLYFDGCIIDEAGDFKSDAWEAVIEPCLIDYKGWATFVGTPKGKNLFWRIYQHSLKDPEWFSLCLKASDSGLIPPDQLARMKATRDA
;
A
#
# COMPACT_ATOMS: atom_id res chain seq x y z
N MET A 1 -8.80 -33.39 7.48
CA MET A 1 -7.47 -32.77 7.73
C MET A 1 -7.68 -31.43 8.41
N ALA A 2 -7.22 -31.30 9.66
CA ALA A 2 -7.32 -30.04 10.39
C ALA A 2 -6.44 -28.99 9.69
N MET A 3 -7.02 -27.92 9.20
CA MET A 3 -6.27 -26.77 8.68
C MET A 3 -5.45 -26.19 9.83
N ASN A 4 -4.14 -26.34 9.77
CA ASN A 4 -3.22 -25.70 10.69
C ASN A 4 -3.43 -24.17 10.55
N LYS A 5 -4.06 -23.56 11.56
CA LYS A 5 -4.27 -22.10 11.61
C LYS A 5 -2.89 -21.44 11.77
N THR A 6 -2.27 -21.07 10.67
CA THR A 6 -1.05 -20.26 10.71
C THR A 6 -1.38 -18.91 11.33
N ARG A 7 -0.84 -18.64 12.51
CA ARG A 7 -1.03 -17.35 13.19
C ARG A 7 -0.07 -16.32 12.58
N LEU A 8 -0.58 -15.46 11.74
CA LEU A 8 0.17 -14.33 11.23
C LEU A 8 0.36 -13.29 12.36
N THR A 9 1.56 -13.12 12.86
CA THR A 9 1.85 -12.13 13.90
C THR A 9 2.40 -10.86 13.25
N LEU A 10 1.50 -9.99 12.81
CA LEU A 10 1.84 -8.63 12.40
C LEU A 10 1.96 -7.74 13.64
N LYS A 11 3.04 -6.95 13.73
CA LYS A 11 3.22 -5.95 14.79
C LYS A 11 3.14 -4.53 14.17
N PRO A 12 1.93 -4.04 13.87
CA PRO A 12 1.77 -2.72 13.27
C PRO A 12 2.11 -1.63 14.29
N ARG A 13 2.67 -0.53 13.82
CA ARG A 13 2.81 0.70 14.62
C ARG A 13 1.42 1.23 15.00
N ASN A 14 1.33 2.02 16.08
CA ASN A 14 0.03 2.48 16.59
C ASN A 14 -0.79 3.24 15.52
N TRP A 15 -0.17 4.08 14.73
CA TRP A 15 -0.85 4.83 13.67
C TRP A 15 -1.40 3.96 12.53
N VAL A 16 -0.81 2.77 12.32
CA VAL A 16 -1.26 1.84 11.27
C VAL A 16 -2.55 1.12 11.66
N ARG A 17 -2.80 0.94 12.95
CA ARG A 17 -3.98 0.18 13.42
C ARG A 17 -5.32 0.73 12.92
N PRO A 18 -5.62 2.04 13.03
CA PRO A 18 -6.87 2.59 12.46
C PRO A 18 -6.96 2.36 10.95
N TYR A 19 -5.84 2.51 10.23
CA TYR A 19 -5.80 2.24 8.79
C TYR A 19 -6.13 0.78 8.45
N LEU A 20 -5.62 -0.20 9.21
CA LEU A 20 -5.93 -1.61 9.00
C LEU A 20 -7.39 -1.97 9.32
N GLN A 21 -8.03 -1.20 10.18
CA GLN A 21 -9.41 -1.39 10.63
C GLN A 21 -10.43 -0.61 9.81
N ARG A 22 -9.97 0.19 8.84
CA ARG A 22 -10.86 1.01 8.00
C ARG A 22 -11.89 0.15 7.27
N THR A 23 -13.04 0.72 7.05
CA THR A 23 -14.15 0.15 6.27
C THR A 23 -14.24 0.74 4.87
N GLU A 24 -13.61 1.88 4.68
CA GLU A 24 -13.60 2.64 3.43
C GLU A 24 -12.75 1.95 2.35
N ASP A 25 -13.27 1.94 1.13
CA ASP A 25 -12.57 1.35 -0.03
C ASP A 25 -11.50 2.28 -0.61
N ARG A 26 -11.46 3.53 -0.18
CA ARG A 26 -10.42 4.50 -0.57
C ARG A 26 -9.70 5.03 0.66
N ALA A 27 -8.38 5.15 0.57
CA ALA A 27 -7.58 5.69 1.67
C ALA A 27 -6.46 6.61 1.17
N CYS A 28 -6.18 7.67 1.92
CA CYS A 28 -5.05 8.56 1.69
C CYS A 28 -4.23 8.73 2.97
N LEU A 29 -2.95 8.35 2.90
CA LEU A 29 -2.04 8.34 4.03
C LEU A 29 -0.88 9.31 3.80
N VAL A 30 -0.96 10.49 4.38
CA VAL A 30 0.13 11.48 4.40
C VAL A 30 0.99 11.20 5.62
N VAL A 31 2.14 10.57 5.42
CA VAL A 31 3.01 10.13 6.52
C VAL A 31 4.43 10.61 6.28
N HIS A 32 5.05 11.18 7.30
CA HIS A 32 6.41 11.66 7.23
C HIS A 32 7.43 10.56 6.84
N ARG A 33 8.60 10.95 6.34
CA ARG A 33 9.71 10.01 6.07
C ARG A 33 10.06 9.24 7.36
N ARG A 34 10.40 7.96 7.24
CA ARG A 34 10.67 7.02 8.35
C ARG A 34 9.44 6.69 9.23
N GLY A 35 8.23 7.17 8.88
CA GLY A 35 6.98 6.78 9.56
C GLY A 35 6.62 5.31 9.41
N GLY A 36 7.24 4.56 8.49
CA GLY A 36 6.96 3.13 8.25
C GLY A 36 5.80 2.91 7.28
N LYS A 37 5.57 3.83 6.34
CA LYS A 37 4.50 3.78 5.33
C LYS A 37 4.42 2.43 4.61
N SER A 38 5.47 2.13 3.84
CA SER A 38 5.54 0.91 3.02
C SER A 38 5.39 -0.35 3.87
N PHE A 39 5.97 -0.36 5.07
CA PHE A 39 5.84 -1.47 6.03
C PHE A 39 4.36 -1.69 6.42
N GLY A 40 3.65 -0.65 6.82
CA GLY A 40 2.23 -0.74 7.22
C GLY A 40 1.32 -1.12 6.04
N CYS A 41 1.56 -0.55 4.86
CA CYS A 41 0.81 -0.84 3.65
C CYS A 41 0.99 -2.29 3.17
N LEU A 42 2.21 -2.83 3.25
CA LEU A 42 2.46 -4.24 2.89
C LEU A 42 1.83 -5.22 3.89
N GLN A 43 1.73 -4.83 5.17
CA GLN A 43 0.97 -5.61 6.15
C GLN A 43 -0.53 -5.65 5.80
N ASP A 44 -1.11 -4.54 5.32
CA ASP A 44 -2.50 -4.50 4.86
C ASP A 44 -2.73 -5.44 3.68
N LEU A 45 -1.86 -5.43 2.66
CA LEU A 45 -1.95 -6.36 1.52
C LEU A 45 -1.95 -7.82 1.97
N ILE A 46 -1.02 -8.21 2.85
CA ILE A 46 -0.95 -9.58 3.34
C ILE A 46 -2.20 -9.94 4.15
N LEU A 47 -2.68 -9.02 5.00
CA LEU A 47 -3.90 -9.22 5.76
C LEU A 47 -5.10 -9.41 4.83
N LYS A 48 -5.25 -8.56 3.82
CA LYS A 48 -6.33 -8.64 2.83
C LYS A 48 -6.29 -9.94 2.02
N CYS A 49 -5.14 -10.51 1.71
CA CYS A 49 -5.03 -11.82 1.07
C CYS A 49 -5.70 -12.94 1.86
N HIS A 50 -5.86 -12.79 3.17
CA HIS A 50 -6.43 -13.81 4.05
C HIS A 50 -7.83 -13.46 4.57
N THR A 51 -8.19 -12.19 4.60
CA THR A 51 -9.42 -11.73 5.28
C THR A 51 -10.44 -11.10 4.33
N TYR A 52 -10.01 -10.55 3.20
CA TYR A 52 -10.91 -9.87 2.28
C TYR A 52 -11.83 -10.86 1.56
N LYS A 53 -13.09 -10.46 1.43
CA LYS A 53 -14.10 -11.20 0.66
C LYS A 53 -14.75 -10.26 -0.33
N ARG A 54 -14.73 -10.62 -1.61
CA ARG A 54 -15.46 -9.88 -2.64
C ARG A 54 -16.94 -9.85 -2.30
N LYS A 55 -17.57 -8.70 -2.43
CA LYS A 55 -19.03 -8.55 -2.30
C LYS A 55 -19.70 -9.08 -3.57
N GLY A 56 -20.39 -10.21 -3.47
CA GLY A 56 -21.34 -10.68 -4.52
C GLY A 56 -20.75 -11.35 -5.75
N MET A 57 -19.49 -11.75 -5.77
CA MET A 57 -18.86 -12.31 -6.97
C MET A 57 -17.95 -13.53 -6.74
N LYS A 58 -17.78 -14.23 -7.85
CA LYS A 58 -17.19 -15.54 -8.08
C LYS A 58 -15.79 -15.79 -7.49
N SER A 59 -15.48 -17.07 -7.35
CA SER A 59 -14.34 -17.77 -6.82
C SER A 59 -12.99 -17.57 -7.54
N ALA A 60 -12.77 -16.48 -8.27
CA ALA A 60 -11.44 -16.21 -8.80
C ALA A 60 -10.47 -15.80 -7.67
N PRO A 61 -9.19 -16.21 -7.71
CA PRO A 61 -8.21 -15.79 -6.73
C PRO A 61 -8.11 -14.27 -6.62
N LEU A 62 -7.89 -13.76 -5.39
CA LEU A 62 -7.73 -12.34 -5.16
C LEU A 62 -6.38 -11.87 -5.72
N ARG A 63 -6.37 -10.72 -6.37
CA ARG A 63 -5.15 -10.09 -6.92
C ARG A 63 -4.96 -8.71 -6.36
N TYR A 64 -3.78 -8.47 -5.82
CA TYR A 64 -3.40 -7.18 -5.26
C TYR A 64 -2.18 -6.62 -5.93
N ALA A 65 -2.15 -5.32 -6.09
CA ALA A 65 -1.02 -4.59 -6.66
C ALA A 65 -0.37 -3.67 -5.62
N TYR A 66 0.95 -3.65 -5.58
CA TYR A 66 1.72 -2.61 -4.92
C TYR A 66 2.50 -1.85 -5.98
N PHE A 67 2.18 -0.59 -6.16
CA PHE A 67 2.83 0.30 -7.10
C PHE A 67 3.90 1.11 -6.38
N ALA A 68 5.15 1.04 -6.85
CA ALA A 68 6.23 1.94 -6.46
C ALA A 68 6.57 2.87 -7.62
N PRO A 69 7.20 4.03 -7.40
CA PRO A 69 7.59 4.93 -8.50
C PRO A 69 8.43 4.22 -9.57
N THR A 70 9.44 3.44 -9.16
CA THR A 70 10.33 2.70 -10.05
C THR A 70 10.40 1.22 -9.70
N GLN A 71 10.77 0.39 -10.71
CA GLN A 71 10.97 -1.05 -10.50
C GLN A 71 12.09 -1.34 -9.47
N ALA A 72 13.15 -0.53 -9.49
CA ALA A 72 14.25 -0.65 -8.54
C ALA A 72 13.79 -0.41 -7.09
N GLN A 73 12.91 0.57 -6.87
CA GLN A 73 12.33 0.83 -5.53
C GLN A 73 11.39 -0.29 -5.11
N ALA A 74 10.52 -0.80 -6.00
CA ALA A 74 9.67 -1.95 -5.72
C ALA A 74 10.51 -3.16 -5.27
N LYS A 75 11.56 -3.50 -6.01
CA LYS A 75 12.46 -4.63 -5.70
C LYS A 75 13.25 -4.40 -4.40
N LYS A 76 13.84 -3.23 -4.21
CA LYS A 76 14.73 -2.96 -3.08
C LYS A 76 13.96 -2.86 -1.75
N ILE A 77 12.76 -2.29 -1.75
CA ILE A 77 12.00 -1.98 -0.55
C ILE A 77 10.87 -3.00 -0.34
N ALA A 78 9.85 -2.98 -1.22
CA ALA A 78 8.63 -3.76 -1.01
C ALA A 78 8.90 -5.26 -1.09
N TRP A 79 9.69 -5.72 -2.05
CA TRP A 79 10.01 -7.13 -2.21
C TRP A 79 10.74 -7.72 -1.00
N SER A 80 11.69 -6.97 -0.44
CA SER A 80 12.41 -7.39 0.77
C SER A 80 11.45 -7.57 1.95
N TYR A 81 10.55 -6.61 2.18
CA TYR A 81 9.55 -6.72 3.25
C TYR A 81 8.56 -7.87 3.01
N LEU A 82 8.05 -8.05 1.79
CA LEU A 82 7.14 -9.14 1.48
C LEU A 82 7.78 -10.49 1.76
N LYS A 83 9.05 -10.68 1.37
CA LYS A 83 9.79 -11.93 1.68
C LYS A 83 9.91 -12.16 3.17
N THR A 84 10.23 -11.12 3.93
CA THR A 84 10.35 -11.20 5.38
C THR A 84 9.02 -11.54 6.04
N PHE A 85 7.95 -10.87 5.66
CA PHE A 85 6.63 -11.09 6.26
C PHE A 85 6.03 -12.45 5.92
N THR A 86 6.36 -13.00 4.75
CA THR A 86 5.80 -14.26 4.27
C THR A 86 6.71 -15.47 4.51
N HIS A 87 7.89 -15.27 5.11
CA HIS A 87 8.88 -16.33 5.31
C HIS A 87 8.32 -17.53 6.09
N GLN A 88 7.49 -17.27 7.10
CA GLN A 88 6.93 -18.30 7.97
C GLN A 88 5.52 -18.76 7.53
N ILE A 89 5.00 -18.26 6.43
CA ILE A 89 3.67 -18.67 5.94
C ILE A 89 3.83 -19.90 5.05
N PRO A 90 3.26 -21.06 5.42
CA PRO A 90 3.39 -22.28 4.63
C PRO A 90 2.75 -22.13 3.24
N GLY A 91 3.35 -22.78 2.24
CA GLY A 91 2.80 -22.86 0.88
C GLY A 91 2.83 -21.56 0.08
N VAL A 92 3.62 -20.57 0.51
CA VAL A 92 3.83 -19.33 -0.25
C VAL A 92 4.82 -19.57 -1.38
N ILE A 93 4.40 -19.26 -2.60
CA ILE A 93 5.22 -19.29 -3.81
C ILE A 93 5.69 -17.86 -4.13
N LYS A 94 6.96 -17.72 -4.51
CA LYS A 94 7.59 -16.43 -4.83
C LYS A 94 8.20 -16.47 -6.22
N ASN A 95 7.92 -15.45 -7.03
CA ASN A 95 8.57 -15.26 -8.33
C ASN A 95 9.50 -14.04 -8.25
N GLU A 96 10.80 -14.28 -8.24
CA GLU A 96 11.85 -13.24 -8.10
C GLU A 96 12.02 -12.39 -9.36
N SER A 97 11.68 -12.91 -10.53
CA SER A 97 11.83 -12.20 -11.80
C SER A 97 10.68 -11.24 -12.06
N GLU A 98 9.45 -11.68 -11.78
CA GLU A 98 8.23 -10.89 -11.99
C GLU A 98 7.74 -10.19 -10.74
N LEU A 99 8.40 -10.43 -9.60
CA LEU A 99 8.12 -9.82 -8.30
C LEU A 99 6.67 -10.01 -7.83
N TRP A 100 6.20 -11.26 -7.80
CA TRP A 100 4.91 -11.59 -7.20
C TRP A 100 5.03 -12.70 -6.15
N ILE A 101 4.11 -12.69 -5.19
CA ILE A 101 3.94 -13.70 -4.16
C ILE A 101 2.52 -14.25 -4.25
N ARG A 102 2.38 -15.58 -4.27
CA ARG A 102 1.09 -16.27 -4.26
C ARG A 102 0.94 -17.10 -2.99
N PHE A 103 -0.20 -16.96 -2.35
CA PHE A 103 -0.57 -17.70 -1.15
C PHE A 103 -1.30 -19.00 -1.49
N GLN A 104 -1.40 -19.92 -0.52
CA GLN A 104 -2.03 -21.22 -0.68
C GLN A 104 -3.51 -21.15 -1.11
N ASN A 105 -4.23 -20.09 -0.71
CA ASN A 105 -5.61 -19.83 -1.12
C ASN A 105 -5.72 -19.23 -2.54
N GLY A 106 -4.62 -19.14 -3.27
CA GLY A 106 -4.54 -18.58 -4.61
C GLY A 106 -4.43 -17.06 -4.67
N SER A 107 -4.56 -16.35 -3.55
CA SER A 107 -4.40 -14.88 -3.53
C SER A 107 -2.97 -14.49 -3.91
N GLU A 108 -2.82 -13.39 -4.65
CA GLU A 108 -1.53 -12.94 -5.18
C GLU A 108 -1.28 -11.46 -4.88
N ILE A 109 -0.03 -11.13 -4.56
CA ILE A 109 0.46 -9.75 -4.48
C ILE A 109 1.55 -9.58 -5.53
N GLY A 110 1.32 -8.71 -6.52
CA GLY A 110 2.30 -8.30 -7.51
C GLY A 110 2.87 -6.92 -7.22
N LEU A 111 4.15 -6.72 -7.54
CA LEU A 111 4.82 -5.42 -7.45
C LEU A 111 4.96 -4.82 -8.84
N TYR A 112 4.52 -3.58 -9.00
CA TYR A 112 4.50 -2.85 -10.26
C TYR A 112 5.22 -1.51 -10.10
N SER A 113 5.62 -0.90 -11.23
CA SER A 113 6.23 0.42 -11.22
C SER A 113 5.37 1.46 -11.92
N GLY A 114 5.37 2.69 -11.41
CA GLY A 114 4.71 3.83 -12.04
C GLY A 114 5.29 4.20 -13.40
N GLU A 115 6.60 3.92 -13.63
CA GLU A 115 7.25 4.11 -14.93
C GLU A 115 6.66 3.20 -16.02
N ALA A 116 6.18 2.02 -15.64
CA ALA A 116 5.64 1.02 -16.56
C ALA A 116 4.16 0.72 -16.30
N VAL A 117 3.44 1.67 -15.73
CA VAL A 117 2.02 1.52 -15.33
C VAL A 117 1.13 1.11 -16.51
N GLU A 118 1.45 1.55 -17.72
CA GLU A 118 0.73 1.20 -18.95
C GLU A 118 0.66 -0.32 -19.20
N ARG A 119 1.61 -1.09 -18.69
CA ARG A 119 1.60 -2.57 -18.79
C ARG A 119 0.50 -3.21 -17.93
N CYS A 120 -0.14 -2.45 -17.05
CA CYS A 120 -1.25 -2.94 -16.25
C CYS A 120 -2.59 -2.87 -16.99
N ARG A 121 -2.65 -2.25 -18.18
CA ARG A 121 -3.88 -2.22 -18.98
C ARG A 121 -4.37 -3.64 -19.28
N GLY A 122 -5.65 -3.90 -19.00
CA GLY A 122 -6.26 -5.22 -19.13
C GLY A 122 -6.03 -6.18 -17.95
N LEU A 123 -5.26 -5.76 -16.92
CA LEU A 123 -5.22 -6.48 -15.65
C LEU A 123 -6.42 -6.08 -14.79
N TYR A 124 -6.71 -6.93 -13.79
CA TYR A 124 -7.68 -6.60 -12.75
C TYR A 124 -7.05 -6.77 -11.36
N PHE A 125 -7.48 -5.95 -10.41
CA PHE A 125 -7.06 -6.04 -9.02
C PHE A 125 -8.25 -5.91 -8.06
N ASP A 126 -8.19 -6.65 -6.97
CA ASP A 126 -9.12 -6.52 -5.84
C ASP A 126 -8.73 -5.38 -4.90
N GLY A 127 -7.54 -4.88 -5.06
CA GLY A 127 -7.06 -3.71 -4.35
C GLY A 127 -5.63 -3.38 -4.69
N CYS A 128 -5.27 -2.13 -4.46
CA CYS A 128 -3.92 -1.68 -4.70
C CYS A 128 -3.43 -0.65 -3.68
N ILE A 129 -2.11 -0.55 -3.59
CA ILE A 129 -1.39 0.49 -2.88
C ILE A 129 -0.53 1.25 -3.87
N ILE A 130 -0.62 2.58 -3.86
CA ILE A 130 0.22 3.47 -4.64
C ILE A 130 1.17 4.18 -3.67
N ASP A 131 2.39 3.66 -3.56
CA ASP A 131 3.43 4.21 -2.65
C ASP A 131 4.18 5.36 -3.34
N GLU A 132 4.47 6.40 -2.58
CA GLU A 132 5.01 7.68 -3.06
C GLU A 132 4.19 8.24 -4.24
N ALA A 133 2.86 8.25 -4.07
CA ALA A 133 1.88 8.63 -5.11
C ALA A 133 2.15 9.99 -5.76
N GLY A 134 2.91 10.87 -5.10
CA GLY A 134 3.34 12.14 -5.65
C GLY A 134 4.37 12.06 -6.77
N ASP A 135 5.00 10.91 -6.98
CA ASP A 135 6.00 10.68 -8.02
C ASP A 135 5.41 10.04 -9.29
N PHE A 136 4.12 9.74 -9.28
CA PHE A 136 3.42 9.19 -10.45
C PHE A 136 3.01 10.31 -11.43
N LYS A 137 2.86 9.94 -12.70
CA LYS A 137 2.24 10.83 -13.70
C LYS A 137 0.84 11.22 -13.24
N SER A 138 0.42 12.42 -13.59
CA SER A 138 -0.84 13.01 -13.11
C SER A 138 -2.09 12.24 -13.51
N ASP A 139 -2.05 11.50 -14.59
CA ASP A 139 -3.12 10.72 -15.20
C ASP A 139 -3.02 9.20 -14.93
N ALA A 140 -1.93 8.74 -14.31
CA ALA A 140 -1.68 7.32 -14.08
C ALA A 140 -2.81 6.63 -13.30
N TRP A 141 -3.44 7.34 -12.38
CA TRP A 141 -4.56 6.83 -11.61
C TRP A 141 -5.79 6.68 -12.50
N GLU A 142 -6.29 7.77 -13.05
CA GLU A 142 -7.56 7.81 -13.79
C GLU A 142 -7.49 7.01 -15.10
N ALA A 143 -6.33 7.03 -15.78
CA ALA A 143 -6.18 6.41 -17.08
C ALA A 143 -5.88 4.90 -17.05
N VAL A 144 -5.26 4.41 -15.97
CA VAL A 144 -4.77 3.02 -15.94
C VAL A 144 -5.14 2.27 -14.66
N ILE A 145 -4.80 2.81 -13.47
CA ILE A 145 -4.90 2.03 -12.24
C ILE A 145 -6.36 1.87 -11.80
N GLU A 146 -7.12 2.95 -11.81
CA GLU A 146 -8.54 2.92 -11.42
C GLU A 146 -9.39 1.97 -12.29
N PRO A 147 -9.26 1.96 -13.63
CA PRO A 147 -9.93 0.97 -14.48
C PRO A 147 -9.65 -0.48 -14.08
N CYS A 148 -8.45 -0.81 -13.62
CA CYS A 148 -8.11 -2.17 -13.16
C CYS A 148 -8.85 -2.60 -11.87
N LEU A 149 -9.49 -1.67 -11.17
CA LEU A 149 -10.25 -1.95 -9.94
C LEU A 149 -11.76 -2.05 -10.16
N ILE A 150 -12.27 -1.60 -11.33
CA ILE A 150 -13.70 -1.45 -11.58
C ILE A 150 -14.43 -2.78 -11.54
N ASP A 151 -13.89 -3.81 -12.18
CA ASP A 151 -14.55 -5.12 -12.35
C ASP A 151 -14.92 -5.78 -11.02
N TYR A 152 -14.12 -5.55 -9.99
CA TYR A 152 -14.28 -6.18 -8.68
C TYR A 152 -14.55 -5.18 -7.56
N LYS A 153 -14.84 -3.92 -7.89
CA LYS A 153 -15.02 -2.83 -6.91
C LYS A 153 -13.85 -2.79 -5.93
N GLY A 154 -12.64 -2.89 -6.48
CA GLY A 154 -11.41 -3.00 -5.71
C GLY A 154 -11.11 -1.74 -4.90
N TRP A 155 -10.42 -1.91 -3.79
CA TRP A 155 -10.00 -0.80 -2.93
C TRP A 155 -8.66 -0.20 -3.37
N ALA A 156 -8.41 1.05 -2.97
CA ALA A 156 -7.12 1.72 -3.23
C ALA A 156 -6.63 2.50 -2.02
N THR A 157 -5.31 2.47 -1.79
CA THR A 157 -4.62 3.30 -0.82
C THR A 157 -3.53 4.10 -1.48
N PHE A 158 -3.60 5.40 -1.35
CA PHE A 158 -2.54 6.33 -1.74
C PHE A 158 -1.71 6.66 -0.52
N VAL A 159 -0.40 6.52 -0.63
CA VAL A 159 0.49 6.82 0.48
C VAL A 159 1.71 7.58 -0.04
N GLY A 160 2.19 8.52 0.74
CA GLY A 160 3.34 9.32 0.34
C GLY A 160 3.74 10.38 1.34
N THR A 161 4.74 11.15 0.92
CA THR A 161 5.19 12.36 1.60
C THR A 161 4.80 13.56 0.74
N PRO A 162 4.32 14.67 1.31
CA PRO A 162 3.97 15.86 0.52
C PRO A 162 5.15 16.39 -0.31
N LYS A 163 4.90 16.63 -1.60
CA LYS A 163 5.89 17.13 -2.58
C LYS A 163 5.26 18.15 -3.52
N GLY A 164 4.64 19.20 -2.98
CA GLY A 164 3.95 20.22 -3.79
C GLY A 164 2.57 19.79 -4.30
N LYS A 165 2.01 20.55 -5.26
CA LYS A 165 0.66 20.36 -5.82
C LYS A 165 0.69 19.35 -6.99
N ASN A 166 0.75 18.07 -6.68
CA ASN A 166 0.79 16.95 -7.64
C ASN A 166 -0.45 16.04 -7.49
N LEU A 167 -0.44 14.86 -8.12
CA LEU A 167 -1.50 13.86 -8.00
C LEU A 167 -1.83 13.56 -6.53
N PHE A 168 -0.83 13.29 -5.71
CA PHE A 168 -1.03 12.95 -4.30
C PHE A 168 -1.67 14.10 -3.50
N TRP A 169 -1.30 15.34 -3.80
CA TRP A 169 -1.93 16.50 -3.20
C TRP A 169 -3.41 16.61 -3.57
N ARG A 170 -3.77 16.41 -4.85
CA ARG A 170 -5.18 16.41 -5.31
C ARG A 170 -5.99 15.34 -4.58
N ILE A 171 -5.46 14.12 -4.51
CA ILE A 171 -6.08 13.00 -3.81
C ILE A 171 -6.27 13.31 -2.32
N TYR A 172 -5.26 13.88 -1.65
CA TYR A 172 -5.37 14.24 -0.25
C TYR A 172 -6.43 15.33 -0.01
N GLN A 173 -6.47 16.38 -0.85
CA GLN A 173 -7.50 17.41 -0.74
C GLN A 173 -8.93 16.87 -0.96
N HIS A 174 -9.08 15.91 -1.84
CA HIS A 174 -10.34 15.22 -2.06
C HIS A 174 -10.71 14.37 -0.83
N SER A 175 -9.80 13.56 -0.34
CA SER A 175 -10.03 12.64 0.78
C SER A 175 -10.39 13.33 2.11
N LEU A 176 -10.06 14.60 2.27
CA LEU A 176 -10.47 15.39 3.44
C LEU A 176 -11.93 15.85 3.40
N LYS A 177 -12.55 15.84 2.21
CA LYS A 177 -13.93 16.35 1.98
C LYS A 177 -14.93 15.22 1.79
N ASP A 178 -14.46 14.04 1.42
CA ASP A 178 -15.29 12.90 1.08
C ASP A 178 -15.31 11.90 2.25
N PRO A 179 -16.46 11.70 2.92
CA PRO A 179 -16.59 10.78 4.05
C PRO A 179 -16.40 9.31 3.68
N GLU A 180 -16.45 8.96 2.39
CA GLU A 180 -16.17 7.60 1.91
C GLU A 180 -14.66 7.29 1.83
N TRP A 181 -13.81 8.28 2.18
CA TRP A 181 -12.36 8.13 2.22
C TRP A 181 -11.82 8.07 3.65
N PHE A 182 -10.98 7.08 3.92
CA PHE A 182 -10.11 7.10 5.10
C PHE A 182 -8.94 8.05 4.85
N SER A 183 -8.83 9.10 5.67
CA SER A 183 -7.73 10.07 5.59
C SER A 183 -6.90 10.09 6.86
N LEU A 184 -5.57 10.03 6.71
CA LEU A 184 -4.66 10.14 7.84
C LEU A 184 -3.46 11.02 7.48
N CYS A 185 -3.16 11.99 8.37
CA CYS A 185 -1.95 12.80 8.29
C CYS A 185 -1.11 12.59 9.56
N LEU A 186 0.07 12.00 9.42
CA LEU A 186 1.02 11.79 10.51
C LEU A 186 2.25 12.69 10.31
N LYS A 187 2.37 13.74 11.10
CA LYS A 187 3.55 14.60 11.12
C LYS A 187 4.68 13.95 11.92
N ALA A 188 5.92 14.35 11.63
CA ALA A 188 7.10 13.87 12.36
C ALA A 188 7.05 14.21 13.85
N SER A 189 6.52 15.41 14.19
CA SER A 189 6.33 15.87 15.57
C SER A 189 5.36 15.02 16.38
N ASP A 190 4.33 14.48 15.70
CA ASP A 190 3.20 13.84 16.37
C ASP A 190 3.36 12.31 16.45
N SER A 191 4.36 11.80 15.73
CA SER A 191 4.54 10.35 15.57
C SER A 191 5.20 9.65 16.75
N GLY A 192 6.00 10.38 17.55
CA GLY A 192 6.84 9.80 18.58
C GLY A 192 7.96 8.87 18.05
N LEU A 193 8.15 8.79 16.72
CA LEU A 193 9.08 7.87 16.07
C LEU A 193 10.47 8.48 15.84
N ILE A 194 10.59 9.79 15.95
CA ILE A 194 11.85 10.53 15.79
C ILE A 194 12.22 11.11 17.16
N PRO A 195 13.42 10.85 17.66
CA PRO A 195 13.90 11.43 18.91
C PRO A 195 13.82 12.97 18.90
N PRO A 196 13.47 13.62 20.02
CA PRO A 196 13.26 15.07 20.08
C PRO A 196 14.47 15.89 19.63
N ASP A 197 15.68 15.46 19.99
CA ASP A 197 16.94 16.09 19.56
C ASP A 197 17.14 16.05 18.04
N GLN A 198 16.84 14.92 17.41
CA GLN A 198 16.89 14.78 15.95
C GLN A 198 15.80 15.62 15.27
N LEU A 199 14.61 15.70 15.86
CA LEU A 199 13.54 16.53 15.34
C LEU A 199 13.92 18.03 15.39
N ALA A 200 14.56 18.47 16.47
CA ALA A 200 15.05 19.84 16.62
C ALA A 200 16.13 20.17 15.56
N ARG A 201 17.10 19.27 15.34
CA ARG A 201 18.13 19.42 14.28
C ARG A 201 17.50 19.52 12.88
N MET A 202 16.49 18.68 12.58
CA MET A 202 15.79 18.72 11.29
C MET A 202 15.03 20.03 11.06
N LYS A 203 14.50 20.66 12.11
CA LYS A 203 13.88 21.98 12.03
C LYS A 203 14.90 23.06 11.77
N ALA A 204 15.96 23.12 12.55
CA ALA A 204 17.02 24.12 12.41
C ALA A 204 17.66 24.15 11.00
N THR A 205 17.80 22.98 10.36
CA THR A 205 18.34 22.88 8.99
C THR A 205 17.36 23.35 7.90
N ARG A 206 16.07 23.50 8.21
CA ARG A 206 15.06 23.97 7.24
C ARG A 206 14.81 25.48 7.34
N ASP A 207 15.13 26.06 8.48
CA ASP A 207 14.93 27.47 8.77
C ASP A 207 16.21 28.30 8.48
N ALA A 208 17.31 27.64 8.05
CA ALA A 208 18.57 28.22 7.59
C ALA A 208 18.64 28.25 6.05
#